data_3f7b3fde6b6de904fd16048758251dc8
#
_entry.id   3f7b3fde6b6de904fd16048758251dc8
#
_cell.length_a   1.000
_cell.length_b   1.000
_cell.length_c   1.000
_cell.angle_alpha   90.00
_cell.angle_beta   90.00
_cell.angle_gamma   90.00
#
_symmetry.space_group_name_H-M   'P 1'
#
loop_
_entity.id
_entity.type
_entity.pdbx_description
1 polymer ?
#
loop_
_entity_poly.entity_id
_entity_poly.type
_entity_poly.pdbx_seq_one_letter_code
_entity_poly.pdbx_strand_id
1 'polypeptide(L)'
;MQKQNGSPMGKLVNIHTHNPAMAEITIRTAGIHPYDAASADTIRLEAIEREAAEADAVGEIGLDFACDVSREEQGRVFRVQLSIAERLQKPVVLHCVRAFEPTMAMLDGVRLPAVIFHGFIGSPEQARRAVARGYYLSFGERTFRSPKSIEAMRSTPLSHLFVENDESPTPIAELYERVAALLGIETQVLEAQATENFERIFG
;
A
#
# COMPACT_ATOMS: atom_id res chain seq x y z
N MET A 1 19.66 8.98 -39.25
CA MET A 1 19.70 9.58 -37.87
C MET A 1 18.26 9.77 -37.42
N GLN A 2 17.72 8.78 -36.74
CA GLN A 2 16.41 8.91 -36.08
C GLN A 2 16.66 9.53 -34.71
N LYS A 3 16.10 10.72 -34.48
CA LYS A 3 16.04 11.34 -33.16
C LYS A 3 15.08 10.51 -32.31
N GLN A 4 15.60 9.80 -31.32
CA GLN A 4 14.79 9.31 -30.20
C GLN A 4 14.26 10.54 -29.45
N ASN A 5 12.99 10.85 -29.67
CA ASN A 5 12.24 11.77 -28.83
C ASN A 5 11.96 11.02 -27.52
N GLY A 6 12.91 11.04 -26.59
CA GLY A 6 12.61 10.73 -25.20
C GLY A 6 11.76 11.87 -24.63
N SER A 7 10.47 11.67 -24.48
CA SER A 7 9.66 12.48 -23.58
C SER A 7 10.35 12.51 -22.21
N PRO A 8 10.38 13.62 -21.47
CA PRO A 8 10.89 13.59 -20.11
C PRO A 8 10.08 12.55 -19.36
N MET A 9 10.75 11.48 -18.90
CA MET A 9 10.10 10.48 -18.05
C MET A 9 9.50 11.20 -16.87
N GLY A 10 8.18 11.18 -16.75
CA GLY A 10 7.48 11.67 -15.56
C GLY A 10 7.99 10.91 -14.33
N LYS A 11 7.83 11.50 -13.16
CA LYS A 11 8.15 10.80 -11.91
C LYS A 11 7.26 9.58 -11.76
N LEU A 12 7.85 8.43 -11.41
CA LEU A 12 7.10 7.20 -11.17
C LEU A 12 6.45 7.21 -9.77
N VAL A 13 5.24 6.72 -9.69
CA VAL A 13 4.58 6.50 -8.40
C VAL A 13 5.22 5.30 -7.70
N ASN A 14 5.76 5.53 -6.51
CA ASN A 14 6.21 4.51 -5.57
C ASN A 14 5.33 4.64 -4.33
N ILE A 15 4.22 3.89 -4.28
CA ILE A 15 3.16 4.15 -3.29
C ILE A 15 3.60 3.90 -1.85
N HIS A 16 4.59 3.04 -1.64
CA HIS A 16 5.16 2.76 -0.35
C HIS A 16 6.67 2.47 -0.46
N THR A 17 7.47 3.21 0.31
CA THR A 17 8.93 3.04 0.36
C THR A 17 9.52 3.59 1.65
N HIS A 18 10.52 2.90 2.18
CA HIS A 18 11.34 3.40 3.29
C HIS A 18 12.53 4.26 2.83
N ASN A 19 12.84 4.24 1.52
CA ASN A 19 13.98 4.96 0.92
C ASN A 19 13.55 5.75 -0.32
N PRO A 20 12.80 6.87 -0.16
CA PRO A 20 12.28 7.63 -1.30
C PRO A 20 13.40 8.27 -2.11
N ALA A 21 13.37 8.09 -3.45
CA ALA A 21 14.26 8.76 -4.38
C ALA A 21 13.64 10.07 -4.91
N MET A 22 14.47 11.08 -5.23
CA MET A 22 13.99 12.38 -5.71
C MET A 22 13.18 12.32 -7.02
N ALA A 23 13.38 11.26 -7.81
CA ALA A 23 12.68 11.03 -9.08
C ALA A 23 11.33 10.31 -8.93
N GLU A 24 10.88 10.07 -7.71
CA GLU A 24 9.66 9.32 -7.42
C GLU A 24 8.55 10.23 -6.86
N ILE A 25 7.30 9.79 -7.06
CA ILE A 25 6.14 10.32 -6.36
C ILE A 25 5.83 9.35 -5.23
N THR A 26 6.00 9.82 -4.00
CA THR A 26 5.76 9.02 -2.79
C THR A 26 4.83 9.77 -1.84
N ILE A 27 4.30 9.06 -0.85
CA ILE A 27 3.49 9.64 0.23
C ILE A 27 4.23 9.58 1.57
N ARG A 28 3.92 10.53 2.43
CA ARG A 28 4.33 10.50 3.84
C ARG A 28 3.22 9.83 4.63
N THR A 29 3.58 8.84 5.43
CA THR A 29 2.65 8.15 6.31
C THR A 29 3.01 8.37 7.77
N ALA A 30 2.03 8.33 8.67
CA ALA A 30 2.21 8.29 10.10
C ALA A 30 1.31 7.21 10.70
N GLY A 31 1.92 6.30 11.46
CA GLY A 31 1.22 5.16 12.04
C GLY A 31 2.11 4.39 13.02
N ILE A 32 1.50 3.44 13.71
CA ILE A 32 2.19 2.46 14.54
C ILE A 32 2.08 1.12 13.83
N HIS A 33 3.22 0.61 13.38
CA HIS A 33 3.33 -0.69 12.77
C HIS A 33 2.91 -1.80 13.74
N PRO A 34 2.32 -2.92 13.29
CA PRO A 34 1.93 -4.01 14.17
C PRO A 34 3.07 -4.58 15.04
N TYR A 35 4.32 -4.47 14.62
CA TYR A 35 5.49 -4.86 15.43
C TYR A 35 5.66 -4.02 16.69
N ASP A 36 5.19 -2.78 16.68
CA ASP A 36 5.31 -1.83 17.79
C ASP A 36 4.03 -1.73 18.63
N ALA A 37 3.00 -2.51 18.31
CA ALA A 37 1.70 -2.41 18.95
C ALA A 37 1.75 -2.68 20.46
N ALA A 38 2.65 -3.55 20.93
CA ALA A 38 2.82 -3.83 22.35
C ALA A 38 3.32 -2.62 23.17
N SER A 39 4.07 -1.72 22.53
CA SER A 39 4.60 -0.51 23.17
C SER A 39 3.70 0.73 22.99
N ALA A 40 2.59 0.60 22.28
CA ALA A 40 1.69 1.69 21.97
C ALA A 40 0.78 2.06 23.14
N ASP A 41 1.22 3.00 23.95
CA ASP A 41 0.42 3.62 25.01
C ASP A 41 -0.47 4.76 24.49
N THR A 42 -1.25 5.37 25.39
CA THR A 42 -2.14 6.48 25.05
C THR A 42 -1.37 7.69 24.53
N ILE A 43 -0.20 8.00 25.11
CA ILE A 43 0.62 9.16 24.71
C ILE A 43 1.12 8.97 23.28
N ARG A 44 1.58 7.77 22.93
CA ARG A 44 2.03 7.47 21.57
C ARG A 44 0.88 7.55 20.57
N LEU A 45 -0.30 7.04 20.92
CA LEU A 45 -1.48 7.10 20.06
C LEU A 45 -1.95 8.55 19.81
N GLU A 46 -1.90 9.41 20.82
CA GLU A 46 -2.20 10.84 20.68
C GLU A 46 -1.13 11.56 19.83
N ALA A 47 0.14 11.15 19.92
CA ALA A 47 1.20 11.67 19.08
C ALA A 47 0.96 11.30 17.62
N ILE A 48 0.61 10.03 17.33
CA ILE A 48 0.28 9.56 15.99
C ILE A 48 -0.90 10.32 15.39
N GLU A 49 -1.93 10.69 16.16
CA GLU A 49 -3.04 11.48 15.64
C GLU A 49 -2.56 12.84 15.12
N ARG A 50 -1.67 13.51 15.84
CA ARG A 50 -1.09 14.80 15.41
C ARG A 50 -0.18 14.62 14.17
N GLU A 51 0.66 13.59 14.16
CA GLU A 51 1.54 13.27 13.04
C GLU A 51 0.73 12.93 11.77
N ALA A 52 -0.34 12.16 11.93
CA ALA A 52 -1.24 11.76 10.85
C ALA A 52 -2.02 12.93 10.24
N ALA A 53 -2.34 13.96 11.02
CA ALA A 53 -2.98 15.16 10.51
C ALA A 53 -2.13 15.87 9.45
N GLU A 54 -0.79 15.84 9.61
CA GLU A 54 0.20 16.45 8.70
C GLU A 54 0.70 15.49 7.60
N ALA A 55 0.40 14.19 7.72
CA ALA A 55 0.79 13.17 6.75
C ALA A 55 -0.22 13.07 5.60
N ASP A 56 0.17 12.41 4.51
CA ASP A 56 -0.70 12.17 3.36
C ASP A 56 -1.67 11.00 3.63
N ALA A 57 -1.25 10.02 4.44
CA ALA A 57 -2.05 8.87 4.84
C ALA A 57 -1.71 8.40 6.25
N VAL A 58 -2.61 7.64 6.89
CA VAL A 58 -2.33 6.90 8.12
C VAL A 58 -1.72 5.56 7.76
N GLY A 59 -0.50 5.32 8.18
CA GLY A 59 0.25 4.09 7.79
C GLY A 59 1.71 4.13 8.27
N GLU A 60 2.39 3.00 8.30
CA GLU A 60 1.80 1.68 8.11
C GLU A 60 1.04 1.22 9.35
N ILE A 61 -0.18 0.80 9.16
CA ILE A 61 -1.01 0.25 10.24
C ILE A 61 -1.55 -1.12 9.81
N GLY A 62 -2.03 -1.93 10.73
CA GLY A 62 -2.65 -3.19 10.35
C GLY A 62 -2.31 -4.36 11.26
N LEU A 63 -2.21 -5.56 10.67
CA LEU A 63 -2.05 -6.82 11.40
C LEU A 63 -0.96 -7.69 10.77
N ASP A 64 -0.06 -8.19 11.59
CA ASP A 64 0.92 -9.22 11.24
C ASP A 64 0.83 -10.42 12.20
N PHE A 65 0.23 -11.51 11.72
CA PHE A 65 0.11 -12.73 12.52
C PHE A 65 1.31 -13.67 12.37
N ALA A 66 2.40 -13.18 11.81
CA ALA A 66 3.67 -13.88 11.75
C ALA A 66 4.70 -13.35 12.76
N CYS A 67 4.45 -12.19 13.41
CA CYS A 67 5.32 -11.65 14.45
C CYS A 67 4.88 -12.08 15.86
N ASP A 68 5.75 -11.82 16.85
CA ASP A 68 5.54 -12.24 18.25
C ASP A 68 4.59 -11.34 19.06
N VAL A 69 4.18 -10.19 18.51
CA VAL A 69 3.23 -9.27 19.18
C VAL A 69 1.84 -9.90 19.20
N SER A 70 1.18 -9.86 20.34
CA SER A 70 -0.13 -10.47 20.51
C SER A 70 -1.16 -9.90 19.53
N ARG A 71 -2.03 -10.77 19.02
CA ARG A 71 -3.12 -10.37 18.10
C ARG A 71 -4.08 -9.38 18.74
N GLU A 72 -4.24 -9.46 20.06
CA GLU A 72 -5.11 -8.57 20.84
C GLU A 72 -4.55 -7.13 20.81
N GLU A 73 -3.25 -6.96 21.10
CA GLU A 73 -2.60 -5.66 21.07
C GLU A 73 -2.56 -5.06 19.69
N GLN A 74 -2.19 -5.85 18.67
CA GLN A 74 -2.26 -5.41 17.28
C GLN A 74 -3.67 -4.95 16.92
N GLY A 75 -4.71 -5.74 17.25
CA GLY A 75 -6.10 -5.40 16.97
C GLY A 75 -6.58 -4.16 17.72
N ARG A 76 -6.14 -3.95 18.96
CA ARG A 76 -6.43 -2.74 19.75
C ARG A 76 -5.86 -1.50 19.07
N VAL A 77 -4.56 -1.52 18.74
CA VAL A 77 -3.85 -0.39 18.15
C VAL A 77 -4.37 -0.11 16.73
N PHE A 78 -4.60 -1.13 15.93
CA PHE A 78 -5.15 -0.99 14.58
C PHE A 78 -6.54 -0.32 14.60
N ARG A 79 -7.43 -0.74 15.52
CA ARG A 79 -8.77 -0.14 15.64
C ARG A 79 -8.71 1.35 15.98
N VAL A 80 -7.83 1.74 16.90
CA VAL A 80 -7.65 3.16 17.27
C VAL A 80 -7.18 3.96 16.06
N GLN A 81 -6.21 3.45 15.31
CA GLN A 81 -5.66 4.13 14.14
C GLN A 81 -6.66 4.20 12.96
N LEU A 82 -7.50 3.19 12.76
CA LEU A 82 -8.63 3.27 11.82
C LEU A 82 -9.60 4.39 12.21
N SER A 83 -9.90 4.54 13.51
CA SER A 83 -10.75 5.63 14.00
C SER A 83 -10.10 7.00 13.81
N ILE A 84 -8.78 7.11 13.97
CA ILE A 84 -8.02 8.33 13.67
C ILE A 84 -8.13 8.65 12.16
N ALA A 85 -7.88 7.69 11.29
CA ALA A 85 -7.95 7.86 9.85
C ALA A 85 -9.36 8.29 9.39
N GLU A 86 -10.41 7.67 9.93
CA GLU A 86 -11.80 8.03 9.65
C GLU A 86 -12.11 9.47 10.09
N ARG A 87 -11.69 9.86 11.30
CA ARG A 87 -11.89 11.21 11.83
C ARG A 87 -11.16 12.29 11.03
N LEU A 88 -9.94 12.00 10.61
CA LEU A 88 -9.10 12.89 9.80
C LEU A 88 -9.44 12.83 8.31
N GLN A 89 -10.31 11.92 7.88
CA GLN A 89 -10.62 11.65 6.46
C GLN A 89 -9.35 11.41 5.64
N LYS A 90 -8.44 10.59 6.16
CA LYS A 90 -7.18 10.23 5.51
C LYS A 90 -7.25 8.82 4.92
N PRO A 91 -6.61 8.58 3.77
CA PRO A 91 -6.35 7.23 3.27
C PRO A 91 -5.55 6.41 4.29
N VAL A 92 -5.61 5.09 4.18
CA VAL A 92 -4.78 4.19 5.00
C VAL A 92 -3.86 3.32 4.14
N VAL A 93 -2.63 3.14 4.62
CA VAL A 93 -1.66 2.17 4.09
C VAL A 93 -1.57 1.02 5.08
N LEU A 94 -1.95 -0.17 4.62
CA LEU A 94 -2.13 -1.34 5.46
C LEU A 94 -1.02 -2.36 5.29
N HIS A 95 -0.39 -2.70 6.40
CA HIS A 95 0.40 -3.91 6.56
C HIS A 95 -0.52 -5.10 6.89
N CYS A 96 -0.47 -6.16 6.09
CA CYS A 96 -1.36 -7.30 6.26
C CYS A 96 -0.65 -8.63 5.98
N VAL A 97 -0.13 -9.28 7.02
CA VAL A 97 0.56 -10.56 6.92
C VAL A 97 -0.20 -11.65 7.70
N ARG A 98 -0.61 -12.72 7.00
CA ARG A 98 -1.42 -13.83 7.53
C ARG A 98 -2.69 -13.41 8.28
N ALA A 99 -3.21 -12.21 7.99
CA ALA A 99 -4.29 -11.56 8.72
C ALA A 99 -5.41 -10.99 7.84
N PHE A 100 -5.53 -11.45 6.59
CA PHE A 100 -6.46 -10.87 5.62
C PHE A 100 -7.91 -10.84 6.13
N GLU A 101 -8.44 -11.97 6.65
CA GLU A 101 -9.83 -12.02 7.11
C GLU A 101 -10.11 -11.09 8.30
N PRO A 102 -9.30 -11.09 9.38
CA PRO A 102 -9.52 -10.13 10.46
C PRO A 102 -9.30 -8.68 10.01
N THR A 103 -8.37 -8.39 9.11
CA THR A 103 -8.20 -7.04 8.56
C THR A 103 -9.45 -6.58 7.82
N MET A 104 -9.99 -7.42 6.94
CA MET A 104 -11.23 -7.12 6.21
C MET A 104 -12.43 -6.91 7.14
N ALA A 105 -12.54 -7.72 8.20
CA ALA A 105 -13.60 -7.57 9.20
C ALA A 105 -13.46 -6.26 10.01
N MET A 106 -12.24 -5.82 10.31
CA MET A 106 -12.01 -4.56 11.03
C MET A 106 -12.27 -3.32 10.16
N LEU A 107 -12.17 -3.44 8.84
CA LEU A 107 -12.52 -2.39 7.89
C LEU A 107 -14.04 -2.28 7.65
N ASP A 108 -14.83 -3.27 8.11
CA ASP A 108 -16.28 -3.21 7.97
C ASP A 108 -16.86 -2.03 8.76
N GLY A 109 -17.63 -1.19 8.07
CA GLY A 109 -18.28 -0.02 8.67
C GLY A 109 -17.39 1.21 8.87
N VAL A 110 -16.08 1.13 8.60
CA VAL A 110 -15.16 2.28 8.64
C VAL A 110 -15.19 3.02 7.30
N ARG A 111 -15.38 4.34 7.33
CA ARG A 111 -15.47 5.17 6.11
C ARG A 111 -14.14 5.90 5.87
N LEU A 112 -13.38 5.40 4.92
CA LEU A 112 -12.07 5.92 4.57
C LEU A 112 -12.07 6.40 3.11
N PRO A 113 -11.35 7.48 2.79
CA PRO A 113 -11.20 7.95 1.39
C PRO A 113 -10.59 6.88 0.49
N ALA A 114 -9.59 6.16 0.96
CA ALA A 114 -9.01 4.99 0.28
C ALA A 114 -8.35 4.04 1.27
N VAL A 115 -8.24 2.77 0.87
CA VAL A 115 -7.52 1.71 1.60
C VAL A 115 -6.52 1.10 0.63
N ILE A 116 -5.24 1.10 0.99
CA ILE A 116 -4.14 0.55 0.20
C ILE A 116 -3.49 -0.58 0.98
N PHE A 117 -3.62 -1.80 0.51
CA PHE A 117 -2.84 -2.93 1.03
C PHE A 117 -1.46 -2.89 0.40
N HIS A 118 -0.45 -2.44 1.17
CA HIS A 118 0.92 -2.45 0.68
C HIS A 118 1.49 -3.87 0.70
N GLY A 119 2.48 -4.13 -0.17
CA GLY A 119 3.18 -5.41 -0.22
C GLY A 119 2.25 -6.62 -0.30
N PHE A 120 1.17 -6.56 -1.07
CA PHE A 120 0.11 -7.57 -1.05
C PHE A 120 0.62 -8.97 -1.39
N ILE A 121 0.49 -9.90 -0.43
CA ILE A 121 0.82 -11.32 -0.56
C ILE A 121 -0.41 -12.16 -0.25
N GLY A 122 -1.37 -12.17 -1.16
CA GLY A 122 -2.63 -12.89 -1.01
C GLY A 122 -2.93 -13.84 -2.16
N SER A 123 -4.11 -14.45 -2.11
CA SER A 123 -4.65 -15.21 -3.24
C SER A 123 -5.38 -14.31 -4.22
N PRO A 124 -5.61 -14.79 -5.47
CA PRO A 124 -6.47 -14.10 -6.42
C PRO A 124 -7.87 -13.82 -5.89
N GLU A 125 -8.40 -14.72 -5.07
CA GLU A 125 -9.70 -14.54 -4.43
C GLU A 125 -9.67 -13.40 -3.41
N GLN A 126 -8.63 -13.34 -2.56
CA GLN A 126 -8.45 -12.24 -1.61
C GLN A 126 -8.28 -10.91 -2.34
N ALA A 127 -7.50 -10.87 -3.44
CA ALA A 127 -7.34 -9.68 -4.27
C ALA A 127 -8.69 -9.20 -4.82
N ARG A 128 -9.47 -10.11 -5.44
CA ARG A 128 -10.81 -9.76 -5.95
C ARG A 128 -11.75 -9.24 -4.87
N ARG A 129 -11.70 -9.81 -3.67
CA ARG A 129 -12.54 -9.36 -2.53
C ARG A 129 -12.14 -7.98 -2.03
N ALA A 130 -10.85 -7.66 -1.97
CA ALA A 130 -10.37 -6.33 -1.62
C ALA A 130 -10.78 -5.30 -2.69
N VAL A 131 -10.57 -5.61 -3.96
CA VAL A 131 -10.96 -4.75 -5.09
C VAL A 131 -12.48 -4.54 -5.16
N ALA A 132 -13.28 -5.56 -4.87
CA ALA A 132 -14.75 -5.43 -4.82
C ALA A 132 -15.25 -4.44 -3.75
N ARG A 133 -14.40 -4.09 -2.77
CA ARG A 133 -14.65 -3.04 -1.77
C ARG A 133 -14.04 -1.68 -2.17
N GLY A 134 -13.48 -1.58 -3.36
CA GLY A 134 -12.80 -0.37 -3.84
C GLY A 134 -11.39 -0.19 -3.27
N TYR A 135 -10.79 -1.21 -2.67
CA TYR A 135 -9.45 -1.14 -2.10
C TYR A 135 -8.38 -1.31 -3.17
N TYR A 136 -7.24 -0.68 -2.94
CA TYR A 136 -6.06 -0.75 -3.80
C TYR A 136 -5.07 -1.77 -3.25
N LEU A 137 -4.34 -2.42 -4.16
CA LEU A 137 -3.31 -3.39 -3.83
C LEU A 137 -1.98 -2.93 -4.43
N SER A 138 -0.93 -2.97 -3.64
CA SER A 138 0.41 -2.67 -4.11
C SER A 138 1.25 -3.94 -4.19
N PHE A 139 2.08 -4.02 -5.23
CA PHE A 139 2.91 -5.16 -5.54
C PHE A 139 4.37 -4.75 -5.71
N GLY A 140 5.27 -5.53 -5.14
CA GLY A 140 6.70 -5.25 -5.13
C GLY A 140 7.54 -6.51 -5.28
N GLU A 141 8.82 -6.45 -4.86
CA GLU A 141 9.80 -7.52 -5.00
C GLU A 141 9.32 -8.88 -4.47
N ARG A 142 8.57 -8.89 -3.35
CA ARG A 142 8.04 -10.12 -2.74
C ARG A 142 7.05 -10.84 -3.63
N THR A 143 6.31 -10.12 -4.48
CA THR A 143 5.32 -10.69 -5.40
C THR A 143 5.94 -11.71 -6.33
N PHE A 144 7.14 -11.43 -6.84
CA PHE A 144 7.83 -12.29 -7.83
C PHE A 144 8.30 -13.62 -7.27
N ARG A 145 8.33 -13.78 -5.95
CA ARG A 145 8.75 -15.01 -5.26
C ARG A 145 7.61 -16.00 -5.04
N SER A 146 6.38 -15.62 -5.38
CA SER A 146 5.19 -16.42 -5.13
C SER A 146 4.28 -16.51 -6.36
N PRO A 147 4.12 -17.68 -6.99
CA PRO A 147 3.15 -17.86 -8.08
C PRO A 147 1.73 -17.40 -7.70
N LYS A 148 1.34 -17.64 -6.46
CA LYS A 148 0.04 -17.22 -5.92
C LYS A 148 -0.11 -15.69 -5.93
N SER A 149 0.95 -14.96 -5.54
CA SER A 149 0.94 -13.49 -5.52
C SER A 149 0.99 -12.90 -6.94
N ILE A 150 1.70 -13.56 -7.86
CA ILE A 150 1.68 -13.19 -9.29
C ILE A 150 0.27 -13.32 -9.86
N GLU A 151 -0.44 -14.42 -9.56
CA GLU A 151 -1.82 -14.59 -10.02
C GLU A 151 -2.80 -13.60 -9.34
N ALA A 152 -2.57 -13.24 -8.08
CA ALA A 152 -3.32 -12.18 -7.41
C ALA A 152 -3.11 -10.84 -8.12
N MET A 153 -1.87 -10.49 -8.46
CA MET A 153 -1.54 -9.29 -9.23
C MET A 153 -2.23 -9.28 -10.60
N ARG A 154 -2.17 -10.41 -11.35
CA ARG A 154 -2.84 -10.56 -12.66
C ARG A 154 -4.36 -10.42 -12.57
N SER A 155 -4.96 -10.79 -11.44
CA SER A 155 -6.40 -10.68 -11.21
C SER A 155 -6.84 -9.29 -10.72
N THR A 156 -5.89 -8.39 -10.44
CA THR A 156 -6.15 -7.04 -9.96
C THR A 156 -6.27 -6.09 -11.15
N PRO A 157 -7.40 -5.38 -11.33
CA PRO A 157 -7.53 -4.35 -12.35
C PRO A 157 -6.48 -3.25 -12.16
N LEU A 158 -5.92 -2.73 -13.25
CA LEU A 158 -4.92 -1.65 -13.19
C LEU A 158 -5.42 -0.43 -12.41
N SER A 159 -6.73 -0.14 -12.47
CA SER A 159 -7.37 0.96 -11.71
C SER A 159 -7.31 0.80 -10.19
N HIS A 160 -6.86 -0.35 -9.68
CA HIS A 160 -6.71 -0.65 -8.24
C HIS A 160 -5.31 -1.20 -7.91
N LEU A 161 -4.37 -1.05 -8.85
CA LEU A 161 -3.03 -1.59 -8.72
C LEU A 161 -2.01 -0.47 -8.56
N PHE A 162 -1.09 -0.65 -7.61
CA PHE A 162 0.12 0.13 -7.44
C PHE A 162 1.36 -0.74 -7.48
N VAL A 163 2.49 -0.11 -7.69
CA VAL A 163 3.82 -0.71 -7.58
C VAL A 163 4.58 -0.01 -6.46
N GLU A 164 5.38 -0.77 -5.73
CA GLU A 164 6.21 -0.26 -4.63
C GLU A 164 7.54 -1.01 -4.55
N ASN A 165 8.54 -0.41 -3.91
CA ASN A 165 9.76 -1.12 -3.58
C ASN A 165 9.91 -1.46 -2.09
N ASP A 166 9.10 -0.84 -1.20
CA ASP A 166 9.14 -1.08 0.26
C ASP A 166 10.58 -0.87 0.81
N GLU A 167 11.19 -1.90 1.37
CA GLU A 167 12.60 -1.93 1.80
C GLU A 167 13.55 -2.47 0.71
N SER A 168 13.03 -2.88 -0.46
CA SER A 168 13.87 -3.45 -1.51
C SER A 168 14.81 -2.39 -2.10
N PRO A 169 16.09 -2.71 -2.32
CA PRO A 169 17.01 -1.84 -3.03
C PRO A 169 16.74 -1.78 -4.54
N THR A 170 15.80 -2.60 -5.07
CA THR A 170 15.46 -2.62 -6.49
C THR A 170 14.84 -1.29 -6.89
N PRO A 171 15.37 -0.59 -7.91
CA PRO A 171 14.79 0.65 -8.39
C PRO A 171 13.33 0.47 -8.80
N ILE A 172 12.49 1.46 -8.49
CA ILE A 172 11.05 1.38 -8.81
C ILE A 172 10.81 1.19 -10.31
N ALA A 173 11.61 1.78 -11.18
CA ALA A 173 11.50 1.62 -12.63
C ALA A 173 11.65 0.16 -13.06
N GLU A 174 12.60 -0.58 -12.48
CA GLU A 174 12.77 -2.02 -12.76
C GLU A 174 11.56 -2.82 -12.30
N LEU A 175 10.95 -2.46 -11.16
CA LEU A 175 9.73 -3.12 -10.68
C LEU A 175 8.56 -2.87 -11.62
N TYR A 176 8.41 -1.65 -12.15
CA TYR A 176 7.40 -1.34 -13.18
C TYR A 176 7.59 -2.19 -14.43
N GLU A 177 8.82 -2.31 -14.95
CA GLU A 177 9.15 -3.15 -16.11
C GLU A 177 8.78 -4.62 -15.85
N ARG A 178 9.16 -5.16 -14.69
CA ARG A 178 8.87 -6.55 -14.31
C ARG A 178 7.38 -6.82 -14.14
N VAL A 179 6.64 -5.91 -13.50
CA VAL A 179 5.18 -6.00 -13.35
C VAL A 179 4.50 -5.93 -14.72
N ALA A 180 4.85 -4.95 -15.55
CA ALA A 180 4.28 -4.79 -16.89
C ALA A 180 4.51 -6.04 -17.75
N ALA A 181 5.72 -6.60 -17.73
CA ALA A 181 6.05 -7.84 -18.44
C ALA A 181 5.19 -9.03 -17.97
N LEU A 182 4.97 -9.18 -16.66
CA LEU A 182 4.10 -10.23 -16.11
C LEU A 182 2.62 -10.03 -16.43
N LEU A 183 2.18 -8.78 -16.60
CA LEU A 183 0.82 -8.44 -17.01
C LEU A 183 0.62 -8.49 -18.54
N GLY A 184 1.71 -8.55 -19.32
CA GLY A 184 1.68 -8.54 -20.79
C GLY A 184 1.24 -7.19 -21.37
N ILE A 185 1.61 -6.08 -20.71
CA ILE A 185 1.31 -4.71 -21.12
C ILE A 185 2.58 -3.88 -21.28
N GLU A 186 2.47 -2.74 -21.98
CA GLU A 186 3.56 -1.76 -22.03
C GLU A 186 3.75 -1.07 -20.67
N THR A 187 4.99 -0.81 -20.29
CA THR A 187 5.33 -0.18 -19.00
C THR A 187 4.66 1.18 -18.84
N GLN A 188 4.59 1.98 -19.93
CA GLN A 188 3.94 3.29 -19.93
C GLN A 188 2.44 3.24 -19.63
N VAL A 189 1.75 2.14 -19.98
CA VAL A 189 0.34 1.94 -19.63
C VAL A 189 0.19 1.77 -18.13
N LEU A 190 1.09 1.00 -17.51
CA LEU A 190 1.10 0.80 -16.06
C LEU A 190 1.45 2.11 -15.31
N GLU A 191 2.45 2.84 -15.79
CA GLU A 191 2.87 4.13 -15.24
C GLU A 191 1.74 5.16 -15.25
N ALA A 192 1.07 5.31 -16.41
CA ALA A 192 -0.06 6.22 -16.56
C ALA A 192 -1.20 5.87 -15.61
N GLN A 193 -1.55 4.58 -15.51
CA GLN A 193 -2.63 4.14 -14.65
C GLN A 193 -2.29 4.31 -13.15
N ALA A 194 -1.05 4.04 -12.74
CA ALA A 194 -0.62 4.28 -11.37
C ALA A 194 -0.69 5.78 -11.02
N THR A 195 -0.35 6.66 -11.96
CA THR A 195 -0.48 8.11 -11.78
C THR A 195 -1.95 8.51 -11.63
N GLU A 196 -2.85 8.02 -12.46
CA GLU A 196 -4.30 8.25 -12.33
C GLU A 196 -4.85 7.75 -10.98
N ASN A 197 -4.41 6.57 -10.53
CA ASN A 197 -4.82 6.04 -9.24
C ASN A 197 -4.34 6.94 -8.10
N PHE A 198 -3.10 7.43 -8.18
CA PHE A 198 -2.52 8.33 -7.20
C PHE A 198 -3.27 9.66 -7.15
N GLU A 199 -3.52 10.28 -8.28
CA GLU A 199 -4.26 11.55 -8.36
C GLU A 199 -5.70 11.41 -7.84
N ARG A 200 -6.34 10.27 -8.04
CA ARG A 200 -7.69 9.98 -7.52
C ARG A 200 -7.74 9.95 -6.00
N ILE A 201 -6.65 9.55 -5.34
CA ILE A 201 -6.59 9.40 -3.88
C ILE A 201 -6.03 10.64 -3.20
N PHE A 202 -5.00 11.26 -3.80
CA PHE A 202 -4.18 12.30 -3.17
C PHE A 202 -4.20 13.65 -3.88
N GLY A 203 -4.85 13.74 -5.05
CA GLY A 203 -4.96 14.95 -5.88
C GLY A 203 -6.06 15.93 -5.50
#